data_7dbea53f30b82b76b66a15cd3d66e74b
#
_entry.id   7dbea53f30b82b76b66a15cd3d66e74b
#
_cell.length_a   1.000
_cell.length_b   1.000
_cell.length_c   1.000
_cell.angle_alpha   90.00
_cell.angle_beta   90.00
_cell.angle_gamma   90.00
#
_symmetry.space_group_name_H-M   'P 1'
#
loop_
_entity.id
_entity.type
_entity.pdbx_description
1 polymer ?
#
loop_
_entity_poly.entity_id
_entity_poly.type
_entity_poly.pdbx_seq_one_letter_code
_entity_poly.pdbx_strand_id
1 'polypeptide(L)'
;MIKTVASLLLVAAAWMAPQAYAGCTYPTAPEKIPDGNSATPEEMTAAKTQVVQYNKDMEAYLSCLKLENEGKIAEAGDSITPDQKKELERMQVQKHNAAIDELEAVATQFNEQLRAYNGKNKKK
;
A
#
# COMPACT_ATOMS: atom_id res chain seq x y z
N MET A 1 -65.33 -21.88 3.04
CA MET A 1 -64.05 -21.65 3.76
C MET A 1 -63.01 -21.29 2.74
N ILE A 2 -62.70 -20.05 2.60
CA ILE A 2 -61.68 -19.51 1.66
C ILE A 2 -60.46 -19.23 2.47
N LYS A 3 -59.42 -20.06 2.35
CA LYS A 3 -58.11 -19.79 2.92
C LYS A 3 -57.30 -18.96 1.93
N THR A 4 -57.25 -17.71 2.16
CA THR A 4 -56.36 -16.77 1.42
C THR A 4 -54.92 -16.99 1.88
N VAL A 5 -54.11 -17.59 1.05
CA VAL A 5 -52.67 -17.66 1.24
C VAL A 5 -52.12 -16.33 0.74
N ALA A 6 -51.73 -15.48 1.68
CA ALA A 6 -51.02 -14.26 1.35
C ALA A 6 -49.55 -14.61 1.05
N SER A 7 -49.20 -14.59 -0.24
CA SER A 7 -47.81 -14.69 -0.68
C SER A 7 -47.07 -13.37 -0.35
N LEU A 8 -46.24 -13.41 0.69
CA LEU A 8 -45.27 -12.34 0.95
C LEU A 8 -44.16 -12.46 -0.09
N LEU A 9 -44.20 -11.58 -1.07
CA LEU A 9 -43.08 -11.29 -1.95
C LEU A 9 -42.05 -10.47 -1.16
N LEU A 10 -41.02 -11.15 -0.66
CA LEU A 10 -39.81 -10.51 -0.14
C LEU A 10 -39.04 -9.93 -1.33
N VAL A 11 -39.22 -8.65 -1.58
CA VAL A 11 -38.34 -7.87 -2.46
C VAL A 11 -37.02 -7.69 -1.73
N ALA A 12 -36.06 -8.52 -2.06
CA ALA A 12 -34.68 -8.29 -1.67
C ALA A 12 -34.15 -7.07 -2.44
N ALA A 13 -34.29 -5.88 -1.81
CA ALA A 13 -33.58 -4.69 -2.28
C ALA A 13 -32.09 -4.96 -2.10
N ALA A 14 -31.42 -5.35 -3.16
CA ALA A 14 -29.96 -5.35 -3.22
C ALA A 14 -29.52 -3.88 -3.02
N TRP A 15 -29.07 -3.59 -1.82
CA TRP A 15 -28.38 -2.36 -1.53
C TRP A 15 -27.04 -2.42 -2.26
N MET A 16 -26.99 -1.88 -3.48
CA MET A 16 -25.76 -1.45 -4.08
C MET A 16 -25.24 -0.29 -3.23
N ALA A 17 -24.55 -0.61 -2.14
CA ALA A 17 -23.74 0.37 -1.47
C ALA A 17 -22.77 0.91 -2.52
N PRO A 18 -22.69 2.25 -2.72
CA PRO A 18 -21.62 2.80 -3.52
C PRO A 18 -20.33 2.25 -2.91
N GLN A 19 -19.54 1.56 -3.70
CA GLN A 19 -18.20 1.19 -3.27
C GLN A 19 -17.48 2.52 -3.06
N ALA A 20 -17.49 2.98 -1.80
CA ALA A 20 -16.56 4.00 -1.39
C ALA A 20 -15.19 3.45 -1.80
N TYR A 21 -14.49 4.16 -2.67
CA TYR A 21 -13.12 3.87 -2.98
C TYR A 21 -12.39 3.80 -1.64
N ALA A 22 -12.12 2.59 -1.16
CA ALA A 22 -11.25 2.40 -0.03
C ALA A 22 -9.93 3.05 -0.43
N GLY A 23 -9.57 4.14 0.26
CA GLY A 23 -8.35 4.88 -0.05
C GLY A 23 -7.17 3.93 -0.15
N CYS A 24 -6.13 4.31 -0.89
CA CYS A 24 -4.95 3.48 -1.06
C CYS A 24 -4.34 3.12 0.29
N THR A 25 -4.15 1.83 0.54
CA THR A 25 -3.58 1.34 1.80
C THR A 25 -2.07 1.52 1.80
N TYR A 26 -1.57 2.26 2.79
CA TYR A 26 -0.12 2.41 2.99
C TYR A 26 0.47 1.09 3.48
N PRO A 27 1.54 0.56 2.84
CA PRO A 27 2.14 -0.70 3.24
C PRO A 27 2.79 -0.63 4.63
N THR A 28 2.76 -1.74 5.34
CA THR A 28 3.46 -1.87 6.62
C THR A 28 4.91 -2.29 6.36
N ALA A 29 5.86 -1.48 6.82
CA ALA A 29 7.28 -1.82 6.74
C ALA A 29 7.60 -3.08 7.57
N PRO A 30 8.68 -3.82 7.23
CA PRO A 30 9.14 -4.94 8.05
C PRO A 30 9.36 -4.47 9.50
N GLU A 31 8.75 -5.18 10.47
CA GLU A 31 8.84 -4.81 11.88
C GLU A 31 10.26 -4.85 12.43
N LYS A 32 11.05 -5.79 11.92
CA LYS A 32 12.42 -5.99 12.37
C LYS A 32 13.30 -6.49 11.24
N ILE A 33 14.39 -5.78 11.01
CA ILE A 33 15.50 -6.26 10.20
C ILE A 33 16.54 -6.85 11.15
N PRO A 34 16.93 -8.15 10.97
CA PRO A 34 17.84 -8.80 11.90
C PRO A 34 19.23 -8.17 11.88
N ASP A 35 19.91 -8.23 13.02
CA ASP A 35 21.32 -7.84 13.11
C ASP A 35 22.20 -8.84 12.33
N GLY A 36 22.83 -8.38 11.26
CA GLY A 36 23.68 -9.21 10.40
C GLY A 36 24.85 -9.88 11.14
N ASN A 37 25.32 -9.29 12.24
CA ASN A 37 26.41 -9.86 13.03
C ASN A 37 26.00 -11.14 13.79
N SER A 38 24.72 -11.28 14.10
CA SER A 38 24.18 -12.41 14.89
C SER A 38 23.14 -13.25 14.15
N ALA A 39 22.64 -12.76 13.01
CA ALA A 39 21.58 -13.42 12.25
C ALA A 39 22.03 -14.76 11.66
N THR A 40 21.08 -15.68 11.56
CA THR A 40 21.20 -16.94 10.82
C THR A 40 20.94 -16.71 9.33
N PRO A 41 21.37 -17.64 8.44
CA PRO A 41 21.02 -17.58 7.02
C PRO A 41 19.51 -17.54 6.78
N GLU A 42 18.74 -18.29 7.57
CA GLU A 42 17.28 -18.34 7.48
C GLU A 42 16.65 -16.99 7.85
N GLU A 43 17.14 -16.32 8.89
CA GLU A 43 16.68 -14.99 9.29
C GLU A 43 16.98 -13.94 8.24
N MET A 44 18.17 -13.99 7.62
CA MET A 44 18.52 -13.06 6.53
C MET A 44 17.69 -13.31 5.27
N THR A 45 17.39 -14.57 4.96
CA THR A 45 16.51 -14.93 3.83
C THR A 45 15.08 -14.46 4.07
N ALA A 46 14.56 -14.66 5.27
CA ALA A 46 13.22 -14.18 5.66
C ALA A 46 13.14 -12.66 5.58
N ALA A 47 14.14 -11.94 6.08
CA ALA A 47 14.22 -10.49 6.00
C ALA A 47 14.24 -9.99 4.55
N LYS A 48 15.04 -10.63 3.69
CA LYS A 48 15.05 -10.32 2.25
C LYS A 48 13.67 -10.48 1.62
N THR A 49 12.97 -11.55 1.92
CA THR A 49 11.62 -11.82 1.42
C THR A 49 10.65 -10.72 1.86
N GLN A 50 10.71 -10.29 3.12
CA GLN A 50 9.88 -9.22 3.65
C GLN A 50 10.18 -7.87 2.98
N VAL A 51 11.44 -7.54 2.75
CA VAL A 51 11.85 -6.31 2.05
C VAL A 51 11.38 -6.30 0.61
N VAL A 52 11.53 -7.43 -0.10
CA VAL A 52 11.04 -7.58 -1.48
C VAL A 52 9.50 -7.43 -1.55
N GLN A 53 8.79 -8.04 -0.60
CA GLN A 53 7.33 -7.90 -0.53
C GLN A 53 6.92 -6.46 -0.24
N TYR A 54 7.58 -5.82 0.71
CA TYR A 54 7.35 -4.40 1.03
C TYR A 54 7.56 -3.49 -0.18
N ASN A 55 8.60 -3.73 -0.98
CA ASN A 55 8.81 -2.99 -2.23
C ASN A 55 7.64 -3.15 -3.21
N LYS A 56 7.14 -4.38 -3.39
CA LYS A 56 5.98 -4.65 -4.26
C LYS A 56 4.72 -3.97 -3.76
N ASP A 57 4.47 -4.03 -2.45
CA ASP A 57 3.31 -3.41 -1.83
C ASP A 57 3.38 -1.88 -1.96
N MET A 58 4.57 -1.30 -1.84
CA MET A 58 4.80 0.13 -2.03
C MET A 58 4.59 0.55 -3.49
N GLU A 59 5.04 -0.23 -4.46
CA GLU A 59 4.77 0.02 -5.88
C GLU A 59 3.27 -0.01 -6.18
N ALA A 60 2.54 -0.97 -5.60
CA ALA A 60 1.09 -1.05 -5.71
C ALA A 60 0.40 0.16 -5.06
N TYR A 61 0.88 0.61 -3.91
CA TYR A 61 0.39 1.83 -3.25
C TYR A 61 0.61 3.07 -4.11
N LEU A 62 1.78 3.26 -4.69
CA LEU A 62 2.10 4.39 -5.57
C LEU A 62 1.23 4.39 -6.83
N SER A 63 1.00 3.22 -7.43
CA SER A 63 0.09 3.07 -8.56
C SER A 63 -1.35 3.42 -8.18
N CYS A 64 -1.80 2.99 -7.01
CA CYS A 64 -3.12 3.32 -6.47
C CYS A 64 -3.27 4.83 -6.27
N LEU A 65 -2.28 5.51 -5.69
CA LEU A 65 -2.29 6.97 -5.50
C LEU A 65 -2.46 7.72 -6.82
N LYS A 66 -1.77 7.28 -7.86
CA LYS A 66 -1.89 7.87 -9.18
C LYS A 66 -3.30 7.74 -9.73
N LEU A 67 -3.88 6.53 -9.68
CA LEU A 67 -5.24 6.27 -10.14
C LEU A 67 -6.29 7.03 -9.33
N GLU A 68 -6.12 7.12 -8.00
CA GLU A 68 -6.99 7.91 -7.13
C GLU A 68 -6.98 9.39 -7.51
N ASN A 69 -5.80 9.95 -7.76
CA ASN A 69 -5.66 11.35 -8.15
C ASN A 69 -6.28 11.62 -9.53
N GLU A 70 -6.02 10.75 -10.50
CA GLU A 70 -6.62 10.83 -11.84
C GLU A 70 -8.15 10.71 -11.77
N GLY A 71 -8.66 9.81 -10.92
CA GLY A 71 -10.09 9.63 -10.68
C GLY A 71 -10.75 10.88 -10.08
N LYS A 72 -10.14 11.50 -9.10
CA LYS A 72 -10.64 12.76 -8.48
C LYS A 72 -10.70 13.90 -9.48
N ILE A 73 -9.70 14.03 -10.33
CA ILE A 73 -9.66 15.05 -11.39
C ILE A 73 -10.75 14.77 -12.43
N ALA A 74 -10.94 13.51 -12.83
CA ALA A 74 -11.95 13.12 -13.81
C ALA A 74 -13.38 13.32 -13.27
N GLU A 75 -13.64 12.95 -12.01
CA GLU A 75 -14.95 13.13 -11.36
C GLU A 75 -15.33 14.62 -11.22
N ALA A 76 -14.36 15.47 -10.92
CA ALA A 76 -14.57 16.91 -10.82
C ALA A 76 -14.86 17.54 -12.19
N GLY A 77 -14.33 16.99 -13.29
CA GLY A 77 -14.54 17.49 -14.65
C GLY A 77 -14.20 18.98 -14.77
N ASP A 78 -15.13 19.75 -15.34
CA ASP A 78 -14.96 21.20 -15.51
C ASP A 78 -15.18 22.01 -14.23
N SER A 79 -15.64 21.36 -13.15
CA SER A 79 -15.90 22.04 -11.86
C SER A 79 -14.63 22.24 -11.04
N ILE A 80 -13.54 21.53 -11.36
CA ILE A 80 -12.26 21.69 -10.68
C ILE A 80 -11.58 23.01 -11.10
N THR A 81 -11.18 23.81 -10.10
CA THR A 81 -10.39 25.02 -10.38
C THR A 81 -8.92 24.66 -10.60
N PRO A 82 -8.14 25.52 -11.32
CA PRO A 82 -6.69 25.31 -11.46
C PRO A 82 -5.95 25.20 -10.13
N ASP A 83 -6.37 25.94 -9.11
CA ASP A 83 -5.77 25.89 -7.78
C ASP A 83 -6.07 24.58 -7.06
N GLN A 84 -7.30 24.07 -7.17
CA GLN A 84 -7.68 22.77 -6.62
C GLN A 84 -6.88 21.62 -7.28
N LYS A 85 -6.72 21.66 -8.59
CA LYS A 85 -5.92 20.70 -9.34
C LYS A 85 -4.45 20.72 -8.89
N LYS A 86 -3.89 21.90 -8.77
CA LYS A 86 -2.51 22.10 -8.28
C LYS A 86 -2.32 21.55 -6.86
N GLU A 87 -3.30 21.74 -6.00
CA GLU A 87 -3.27 21.23 -4.62
C GLU A 87 -3.33 19.69 -4.59
N LEU A 88 -4.17 19.05 -5.42
CA LEU A 88 -4.20 17.59 -5.54
C LEU A 88 -2.86 17.03 -6.04
N GLU A 89 -2.26 17.66 -7.03
CA GLU A 89 -0.93 17.29 -7.55
C GLU A 89 0.15 17.44 -6.47
N ARG A 90 0.12 18.53 -5.70
CA ARG A 90 1.05 18.77 -4.60
C ARG A 90 0.94 17.70 -3.52
N MET A 91 -0.27 17.34 -3.12
CA MET A 91 -0.52 16.29 -2.14
C MET A 91 -0.05 14.92 -2.63
N GLN A 92 -0.27 14.62 -3.90
CA GLN A 92 0.20 13.37 -4.51
C GLN A 92 1.73 13.29 -4.49
N VAL A 93 2.42 14.36 -4.87
CA VAL A 93 3.89 14.44 -4.85
C VAL A 93 4.43 14.25 -3.43
N GLN A 94 3.80 14.88 -2.43
CA GLN A 94 4.22 14.70 -1.02
C GLN A 94 4.08 13.25 -0.56
N LYS A 95 2.96 12.60 -0.84
CA LYS A 95 2.74 11.19 -0.49
C LYS A 95 3.71 10.26 -1.21
N HIS A 96 3.95 10.53 -2.49
CA HIS A 96 4.92 9.78 -3.30
C HIS A 96 6.33 9.88 -2.72
N ASN A 97 6.79 11.09 -2.44
CA ASN A 97 8.13 11.32 -1.91
C ASN A 97 8.31 10.69 -0.52
N ALA A 98 7.33 10.80 0.36
CA ALA A 98 7.36 10.15 1.67
C ALA A 98 7.46 8.62 1.54
N ALA A 99 6.74 8.02 0.60
CA ALA A 99 6.81 6.59 0.33
C ALA A 99 8.19 6.16 -0.20
N ILE A 100 8.78 6.93 -1.10
CA ILE A 100 10.13 6.66 -1.63
C ILE A 100 11.18 6.80 -0.53
N ASP A 101 11.12 7.83 0.30
CA ASP A 101 12.05 8.04 1.41
C ASP A 101 12.03 6.85 2.39
N GLU A 102 10.84 6.34 2.71
CA GLU A 102 10.71 5.19 3.60
C GLU A 102 11.21 3.90 2.95
N LEU A 103 10.93 3.69 1.65
CA LEU A 103 11.45 2.58 0.87
C LEU A 103 12.98 2.56 0.88
N GLU A 104 13.61 3.71 0.64
CA GLU A 104 15.06 3.87 0.66
C GLU A 104 15.64 3.62 2.06
N ALA A 105 14.95 4.08 3.11
CA ALA A 105 15.37 3.85 4.50
C ALA A 105 15.37 2.35 4.84
N VAL A 106 14.32 1.62 4.49
CA VAL A 106 14.23 0.16 4.69
C VAL A 106 15.30 -0.57 3.90
N ALA A 107 15.50 -0.21 2.63
CA ALA A 107 16.51 -0.82 1.78
C ALA A 107 17.93 -0.57 2.30
N THR A 108 18.21 0.64 2.75
CA THR A 108 19.51 1.00 3.34
C THR A 108 19.78 0.20 4.60
N GLN A 109 18.81 0.11 5.50
CA GLN A 109 18.92 -0.66 6.74
C GLN A 109 19.17 -2.14 6.46
N PHE A 110 18.44 -2.73 5.53
CA PHE A 110 18.65 -4.13 5.13
C PHE A 110 20.06 -4.34 4.53
N ASN A 111 20.49 -3.46 3.63
CA ASN A 111 21.80 -3.56 2.99
C ASN A 111 22.96 -3.41 3.99
N GLU A 112 22.80 -2.59 5.01
CA GLU A 112 23.78 -2.48 6.11
C GLU A 112 23.90 -3.80 6.88
N GLN A 113 22.77 -4.41 7.23
CA GLN A 113 22.76 -5.70 7.91
C GLN A 113 23.28 -6.83 7.03
N LEU A 114 22.98 -6.80 5.74
CA LEU A 114 23.50 -7.76 4.77
C LEU A 114 25.02 -7.66 4.64
N ARG A 115 25.58 -6.45 4.63
CA ARG A 115 27.04 -6.24 4.63
C ARG A 115 27.68 -6.76 5.91
N ALA A 116 27.10 -6.53 7.07
CA ALA A 116 27.56 -7.07 8.34
C ALA A 116 27.53 -8.60 8.34
N TYR A 117 26.46 -9.20 7.84
CA TYR A 117 26.34 -10.65 7.71
C TYR A 117 27.40 -11.25 6.79
N ASN A 118 27.59 -10.67 5.62
CA ASN A 118 28.59 -11.12 4.66
C ASN A 118 30.02 -10.95 5.19
N GLY A 119 30.29 -9.84 5.90
CA GLY A 119 31.58 -9.57 6.53
C GLY A 119 31.93 -10.61 7.61
N LYS A 120 30.97 -11.01 8.42
CA LYS A 120 31.13 -12.07 9.42
C LYS A 120 31.52 -13.43 8.76
N ASN A 121 30.83 -13.77 7.68
CA ASN A 121 31.04 -15.05 7.01
C ASN A 121 32.34 -15.10 6.21
N LYS A 122 32.92 -13.99 5.79
CA LYS A 122 34.23 -13.94 5.11
C LYS A 122 35.41 -14.16 6.04
N LYS A 123 35.22 -14.00 7.37
CA LYS A 123 36.29 -14.17 8.38
C LYS A 123 36.47 -15.63 8.88
N LYS A 124 35.71 -16.55 8.33
CA LYS A 124 35.82 -17.97 8.66
C LYS A 124 36.84 -18.68 7.72
#